data_270e2920b90bf7b459664cf47a27f4fa
#
_entry.id   270e2920b90bf7b459664cf47a27f4fa
#
_cell.length_a   1.000
_cell.length_b   1.000
_cell.length_c   1.000
_cell.angle_alpha   90.00
_cell.angle_beta   90.00
_cell.angle_gamma   90.00
#
_symmetry.space_group_name_H-M   'P 1'
#
loop_
_entity.id
_entity.type
_entity.pdbx_description
1 polymer ?
#
loop_
_entity_poly.entity_id
_entity_poly.type
_entity_poly.pdbx_seq_one_letter_code
_entity_poly.pdbx_strand_id
1 'polypeptide(L)'
;MEIQHKGWDWDAVKSESWNEISEEFLPVALSWVRKYHSVLDIGTGKGRHTFFFAKNGFKASAIDLSESSITYVKEQIKEKGLDNIDARVEDMTELSYENQSFDCVICFHTIYHTSYDGVVKALREINRVLKDKGEAFISFN
;
A
#
# COMPACT_ATOMS: atom_id res chain seq x y z
N MET A 1 14.56 -11.33 -10.58
CA MET A 1 14.09 -11.27 -11.27
C MET A 1 13.65 -10.15 -11.81
N GLU A 2 13.63 -9.64 -12.10
CA GLU A 2 13.31 -8.69 -12.44
C GLU A 2 12.29 -8.62 -13.16
N ILE A 3 11.72 -8.65 -13.25
CA ILE A 3 10.79 -8.84 -13.85
C ILE A 3 10.19 -7.82 -14.26
N GLN A 4 9.89 -7.33 -13.90
CA GLN A 4 9.29 -6.44 -14.09
C GLN A 4 9.50 -5.58 -15.01
N HIS A 5 9.80 -5.19 -15.31
CA HIS A 5 9.99 -4.16 -16.01
C HIS A 5 9.90 -4.45 -17.38
N LYS A 6 10.08 -4.95 -17.85
CA LYS A 6 10.16 -5.09 -19.04
C LYS A 6 9.15 -5.49 -19.74
N GLY A 7 8.78 -5.11 -20.55
CA GLY A 7 7.94 -5.60 -21.41
C GLY A 7 7.00 -6.59 -20.91
N TRP A 8 6.26 -6.30 -19.99
CA TRP A 8 5.38 -7.23 -19.48
C TRP A 8 4.33 -7.54 -20.47
N ASP A 9 4.13 -8.79 -20.68
CA ASP A 9 3.07 -9.26 -21.54
C ASP A 9 1.97 -9.61 -20.56
N TRP A 10 1.05 -8.74 -20.34
CA TRP A 10 0.02 -8.94 -19.36
C TRP A 10 -0.87 -10.14 -19.64
N ASP A 11 -1.00 -10.55 -20.88
CA ASP A 11 -1.77 -11.73 -21.17
C ASP A 11 -1.06 -12.98 -20.69
N ALA A 12 0.23 -12.97 -20.79
CA ALA A 12 0.97 -14.12 -20.35
C ALA A 12 1.12 -14.11 -18.88
N VAL A 13 1.16 -12.95 -18.32
CA VAL A 13 1.41 -12.88 -16.96
C VAL A 13 0.24 -13.22 -16.26
N LYS A 14 -0.51 -13.86 -16.54
CA LYS A 14 -1.50 -14.28 -15.90
C LYS A 14 -1.56 -13.93 -14.68
N SER A 15 -1.40 -13.41 -14.33
CA SER A 15 -1.73 -13.22 -13.24
C SER A 15 -1.32 -13.05 -12.06
N GLU A 16 -1.05 -13.88 -11.45
CA GLU A 16 -0.69 -13.71 -10.18
C GLU A 16 0.57 -13.04 -9.99
N SER A 17 1.53 -13.18 -10.79
CA SER A 17 2.85 -12.65 -10.46
C SER A 17 2.85 -11.16 -10.22
N TRP A 18 2.05 -10.40 -10.91
CA TRP A 18 2.12 -8.98 -10.67
C TRP A 18 1.10 -8.53 -9.63
N ASN A 19 0.33 -9.47 -9.14
CA ASN A 19 -0.49 -9.19 -8.00
C ASN A 19 0.21 -9.63 -6.74
N GLU A 20 1.40 -10.21 -6.87
CA GLU A 20 2.13 -10.64 -5.69
C GLU A 20 2.94 -9.50 -5.13
N ILE A 21 3.28 -9.59 -3.89
CA ILE A 21 4.03 -8.58 -3.24
C ILE A 21 5.38 -8.43 -3.88
N SER A 22 5.92 -7.24 -3.94
CA SER A 22 7.18 -6.96 -4.57
C SER A 22 8.33 -7.69 -3.89
N GLU A 23 9.29 -8.17 -4.67
CA GLU A 23 10.44 -8.87 -4.12
C GLU A 23 11.26 -8.01 -3.18
N GLU A 24 11.43 -6.74 -3.51
CA GLU A 24 12.23 -5.88 -2.65
C GLU A 24 11.54 -5.57 -1.34
N PHE A 25 10.22 -5.65 -1.31
CA PHE A 25 9.48 -5.41 -0.08
C PHE A 25 9.26 -6.70 0.69
N LEU A 26 9.35 -7.83 0.08
CA LEU A 26 8.97 -9.10 0.70
C LEU A 26 9.65 -9.37 2.04
N PRO A 27 10.97 -9.18 2.20
CA PRO A 27 11.58 -9.44 3.50
C PRO A 27 11.01 -8.57 4.60
N VAL A 28 10.73 -7.30 4.29
CA VAL A 28 10.15 -6.38 5.27
C VAL A 28 8.74 -6.83 5.60
N ALA A 29 7.96 -7.17 4.58
CA ALA A 29 6.57 -7.60 4.78
C ALA A 29 6.51 -8.82 5.67
N LEU A 30 7.41 -9.79 5.48
CA LEU A 30 7.41 -10.97 6.30
C LEU A 30 7.75 -10.66 7.75
N SER A 31 8.64 -9.69 7.97
CA SER A 31 8.93 -9.28 9.34
C SER A 31 7.74 -8.59 9.97
N TRP A 32 6.98 -7.82 9.19
CA TRP A 32 5.81 -7.12 9.70
C TRP A 32 4.70 -8.10 10.08
N VAL A 33 4.52 -9.14 9.26
CA VAL A 33 3.46 -10.12 9.52
C VAL A 33 3.65 -10.75 10.90
N ARG A 34 4.88 -10.85 11.36
CA ARG A 34 5.13 -11.48 12.65
C ARG A 34 4.88 -10.58 13.85
N LYS A 35 4.89 -9.26 13.67
CA LYS A 35 4.82 -8.41 14.84
C LYS A 35 3.81 -7.28 14.79
N TYR A 36 3.22 -7.01 13.66
CA TYR A 36 2.29 -5.87 13.55
C TYR A 36 0.91 -6.33 13.12
N HIS A 37 -0.08 -5.44 13.20
CA HIS A 37 -1.47 -5.80 12.96
C HIS A 37 -2.23 -4.82 12.09
N SER A 38 -1.68 -3.66 11.79
CA SER A 38 -2.38 -2.67 10.96
C SER A 38 -1.43 -2.02 9.98
N VAL A 39 -1.92 -1.72 8.78
CA VAL A 39 -1.08 -1.15 7.74
C VAL A 39 -1.87 -0.16 6.88
N LEU A 40 -1.21 0.91 6.45
CA LEU A 40 -1.75 1.84 5.48
C LEU A 40 -0.91 1.70 4.21
N ASP A 41 -1.58 1.44 3.08
CA ASP A 41 -0.93 1.28 1.78
C ASP A 41 -1.22 2.53 0.95
N ILE A 42 -0.23 3.40 0.79
CA ILE A 42 -0.37 4.66 0.06
C ILE A 42 -0.03 4.43 -1.40
N GLY A 43 -0.94 4.80 -2.30
CA GLY A 43 -0.75 4.55 -3.72
C GLY A 43 -0.96 3.08 -4.00
N THR A 44 -2.04 2.54 -3.51
CA THR A 44 -2.29 1.10 -3.51
C THR A 44 -2.41 0.48 -4.90
N GLY A 45 -2.78 1.27 -5.92
CA GLY A 45 -2.97 0.76 -7.27
C GLY A 45 -4.03 -0.32 -7.30
N LYS A 46 -3.66 -1.52 -7.68
CA LYS A 46 -4.60 -2.64 -7.69
C LYS A 46 -4.64 -3.40 -6.37
N GLY A 47 -3.93 -2.89 -5.36
CA GLY A 47 -4.08 -3.41 -4.02
C GLY A 47 -3.24 -4.61 -3.66
N ARG A 48 -2.21 -4.94 -4.44
CA ARG A 48 -1.48 -6.19 -4.17
C ARG A 48 -0.92 -6.27 -2.75
N HIS A 49 -0.38 -5.16 -2.24
CA HIS A 49 0.17 -5.19 -0.88
C HIS A 49 -0.96 -5.18 0.15
N THR A 50 -2.00 -4.39 -0.11
CA THR A 50 -3.16 -4.35 0.76
C THR A 50 -3.76 -5.75 0.93
N PHE A 51 -3.96 -6.47 -0.18
CA PHE A 51 -4.56 -7.79 -0.10
C PHE A 51 -3.64 -8.79 0.58
N PHE A 52 -2.33 -8.66 0.37
CA PHE A 52 -1.38 -9.52 1.05
C PHE A 52 -1.54 -9.41 2.57
N PHE A 53 -1.57 -8.18 3.08
CA PHE A 53 -1.67 -7.98 4.52
C PHE A 53 -3.04 -8.37 5.06
N ALA A 54 -4.09 -8.06 4.31
CA ALA A 54 -5.43 -8.42 4.75
C ALA A 54 -5.58 -9.94 4.87
N LYS A 55 -4.97 -10.69 3.94
CA LYS A 55 -5.03 -12.14 4.00
C LYS A 55 -4.21 -12.69 5.14
N ASN A 56 -3.30 -11.91 5.68
CA ASN A 56 -2.50 -12.29 6.82
C ASN A 56 -3.02 -11.70 8.13
N GLY A 57 -4.29 -11.31 8.12
CA GLY A 57 -4.96 -10.91 9.36
C GLY A 57 -4.80 -9.45 9.77
N PHE A 58 -4.18 -8.62 8.91
CA PHE A 58 -4.03 -7.21 9.22
C PHE A 58 -5.31 -6.45 8.99
N LYS A 59 -5.45 -5.34 9.70
CA LYS A 59 -6.47 -4.38 9.40
C LYS A 59 -5.76 -3.49 8.40
N ALA A 60 -6.21 -3.45 7.17
CA ALA A 60 -5.52 -2.75 6.10
C ALA A 60 -6.34 -1.57 5.61
N SER A 61 -5.66 -0.45 5.38
CA SER A 61 -6.27 0.73 4.78
C SER A 61 -5.49 1.03 3.51
N ALA A 62 -6.20 1.37 2.45
CA ALA A 62 -5.59 1.61 1.15
C ALA A 62 -6.05 2.94 0.61
N ILE A 63 -5.13 3.76 0.12
CA ILE A 63 -5.51 5.01 -0.52
C ILE A 63 -4.83 5.14 -1.86
N ASP A 64 -5.45 5.90 -2.74
CA ASP A 64 -4.89 6.23 -4.04
C ASP A 64 -5.62 7.48 -4.54
N LEU A 65 -4.94 8.31 -5.33
CA LEU A 65 -5.61 9.46 -5.91
C LEU A 65 -6.52 9.03 -7.06
N SER A 66 -6.29 7.84 -7.60
CA SER A 66 -7.05 7.37 -8.75
C SER A 66 -8.35 6.74 -8.32
N GLU A 67 -9.47 7.32 -8.75
CA GLU A 67 -10.77 6.75 -8.46
C GLU A 67 -10.91 5.37 -9.05
N SER A 68 -10.35 5.14 -10.25
CA SER A 68 -10.48 3.83 -10.87
C SER A 68 -9.71 2.76 -10.08
N SER A 69 -8.57 3.11 -9.50
CA SER A 69 -7.85 2.18 -8.64
C SER A 69 -8.67 1.80 -7.43
N ILE A 70 -9.25 2.78 -6.78
CA ILE A 70 -10.02 2.52 -5.57
C ILE A 70 -11.31 1.74 -5.90
N THR A 71 -11.94 2.05 -7.04
CA THR A 71 -13.12 1.28 -7.46
C THR A 71 -12.73 -0.18 -7.67
N TYR A 72 -11.59 -0.41 -8.34
CA TYR A 72 -11.13 -1.77 -8.58
C TYR A 72 -10.88 -2.50 -7.25
N VAL A 73 -10.20 -1.84 -6.32
CA VAL A 73 -9.90 -2.44 -5.03
C VAL A 73 -11.19 -2.78 -4.28
N LYS A 74 -12.16 -1.86 -4.30
CA LYS A 74 -13.43 -2.12 -3.61
C LYS A 74 -14.18 -3.30 -4.23
N GLU A 75 -14.12 -3.43 -5.55
CA GLU A 75 -14.75 -4.56 -6.22
C GLU A 75 -14.07 -5.87 -5.81
N GLN A 76 -12.75 -5.85 -5.73
CA GLN A 76 -12.01 -7.04 -5.31
C GLN A 76 -12.27 -7.40 -3.85
N ILE A 77 -12.42 -6.41 -2.98
CA ILE A 77 -12.76 -6.64 -1.59
C ILE A 77 -14.09 -7.40 -1.52
N LYS A 78 -15.05 -6.95 -2.30
CA LYS A 78 -16.36 -7.56 -2.28
C LYS A 78 -16.29 -8.97 -2.85
N GLU A 79 -15.59 -9.14 -3.97
CA GLU A 79 -15.49 -10.43 -4.58
C GLU A 79 -14.78 -11.44 -3.72
N LYS A 80 -13.78 -11.03 -2.98
CA LYS A 80 -13.03 -11.93 -2.11
C LYS A 80 -13.67 -12.10 -0.74
N GLY A 81 -14.73 -11.37 -0.46
CA GLY A 81 -15.42 -11.47 0.82
C GLY A 81 -14.58 -11.04 2.00
N LEU A 82 -13.75 -10.02 1.82
CA LEU A 82 -12.91 -9.55 2.91
C LEU A 82 -13.60 -8.44 3.68
N ASP A 83 -13.40 -8.40 4.99
CA ASP A 83 -14.05 -7.39 5.82
C ASP A 83 -13.05 -6.58 6.63
N ASN A 84 -11.77 -6.69 6.32
CA ASN A 84 -10.73 -6.00 7.09
C ASN A 84 -9.95 -4.99 6.24
N ILE A 85 -10.55 -4.46 5.18
CA ILE A 85 -9.91 -3.47 4.33
C ILE A 85 -10.81 -2.24 4.17
N ASP A 86 -10.20 -1.06 4.34
CA ASP A 86 -10.88 0.20 4.07
C ASP A 86 -10.14 0.86 2.92
N ALA A 87 -10.81 1.20 1.85
CA ALA A 87 -10.18 1.80 0.66
C ALA A 87 -10.81 3.16 0.37
N ARG A 88 -9.97 4.17 0.17
CA ARG A 88 -10.44 5.55 -0.03
C ARG A 88 -9.63 6.27 -1.10
N VAL A 89 -10.28 7.17 -1.82
CA VAL A 89 -9.59 8.09 -2.71
C VAL A 89 -9.06 9.21 -1.82
N GLU A 90 -7.76 9.33 -1.68
CA GLU A 90 -7.14 10.34 -0.82
C GLU A 90 -5.79 10.77 -1.34
N ASP A 91 -5.37 11.95 -0.91
CA ASP A 91 -4.08 12.53 -1.23
C ASP A 91 -3.13 12.24 -0.07
N MET A 92 -1.96 11.73 -0.36
CA MET A 92 -0.99 11.38 0.68
C MET A 92 -0.45 12.58 1.43
N THR A 93 -0.64 13.79 0.90
CA THR A 93 -0.16 14.98 1.58
C THR A 93 -1.13 15.47 2.65
N GLU A 94 -2.32 14.88 2.71
CA GLU A 94 -3.29 15.28 3.70
C GLU A 94 -4.15 14.09 4.03
N LEU A 95 -3.69 13.27 4.94
CA LEU A 95 -4.38 12.02 5.28
C LEU A 95 -5.51 12.26 6.25
N SER A 96 -6.63 11.58 6.05
CA SER A 96 -7.79 11.75 6.89
C SER A 96 -7.72 10.93 8.19
N TYR A 97 -6.64 10.21 8.40
CA TYR A 97 -6.51 9.34 9.57
C TYR A 97 -5.97 10.12 10.76
N GLU A 98 -6.29 9.65 11.95
CA GLU A 98 -5.82 10.29 13.15
C GLU A 98 -4.35 9.98 13.43
N ASN A 99 -3.76 10.72 14.35
CA ASN A 99 -2.37 10.48 14.74
C ASN A 99 -2.23 9.07 15.27
N GLN A 100 -1.12 8.46 14.94
CA GLN A 100 -0.77 7.15 15.50
C GLN A 100 -1.85 6.09 15.28
N SER A 101 -2.31 6.00 14.04
CA SER A 101 -3.36 5.06 13.67
C SER A 101 -2.82 3.72 13.17
N PHE A 102 -1.59 3.67 12.70
CA PHE A 102 -1.10 2.47 12.03
C PHE A 102 0.22 1.96 12.60
N ASP A 103 0.37 0.64 12.63
CA ASP A 103 1.64 0.03 12.96
C ASP A 103 2.62 0.20 11.82
N CYS A 104 2.15 0.13 10.58
CA CYS A 104 3.00 0.17 9.41
C CYS A 104 2.41 1.04 8.31
N VAL A 105 3.27 1.66 7.50
CA VAL A 105 2.85 2.42 6.33
C VAL A 105 3.71 2.00 5.15
N ILE A 106 3.09 1.73 3.99
CA ILE A 106 3.80 1.44 2.76
C ILE A 106 3.54 2.58 1.80
N CYS A 107 4.59 3.08 1.17
CA CYS A 107 4.44 4.08 0.10
C CYS A 107 5.39 3.62 -1.00
N PHE A 108 4.91 2.68 -1.86
CA PHE A 108 5.75 2.00 -2.81
C PHE A 108 5.63 2.64 -4.18
N HIS A 109 6.71 3.17 -4.68
CA HIS A 109 6.78 3.81 -6.00
C HIS A 109 5.73 4.91 -6.18
N THR A 110 5.45 5.66 -5.15
CA THR A 110 4.40 6.68 -5.20
C THR A 110 4.87 8.07 -4.79
N ILE A 111 5.72 8.16 -3.80
CA ILE A 111 6.03 9.43 -3.19
C ILE A 111 6.70 10.41 -4.14
N TYR A 112 7.36 9.92 -5.19
CA TYR A 112 8.05 10.80 -6.09
C TYR A 112 7.11 11.39 -7.14
N HIS A 113 5.84 11.07 -7.10
CA HIS A 113 4.90 11.62 -8.07
C HIS A 113 4.39 13.01 -7.68
N THR A 114 4.98 13.64 -6.73
CA THR A 114 4.55 14.97 -6.33
C THR A 114 5.75 15.90 -6.26
N SER A 115 5.53 17.17 -5.97
CA SER A 115 6.59 18.15 -5.90
C SER A 115 7.43 17.93 -4.64
N TYR A 116 8.54 18.66 -4.52
CA TYR A 116 9.36 18.58 -3.33
C TYR A 116 8.54 18.88 -2.09
N ASP A 117 7.72 19.96 -2.12
CA ASP A 117 6.90 20.30 -0.97
C ASP A 117 5.89 19.18 -0.70
N GLY A 118 5.37 18.56 -1.74
CA GLY A 118 4.44 17.44 -1.56
C GLY A 118 5.12 16.25 -0.91
N VAL A 119 6.37 15.98 -1.27
CA VAL A 119 7.12 14.89 -0.64
C VAL A 119 7.30 15.17 0.85
N VAL A 120 7.66 16.38 1.20
CA VAL A 120 7.85 16.75 2.60
C VAL A 120 6.55 16.59 3.37
N LYS A 121 5.44 17.06 2.80
CA LYS A 121 4.15 16.94 3.46
C LYS A 121 3.75 15.48 3.61
N ALA A 122 3.98 14.67 2.59
CA ALA A 122 3.64 13.26 2.65
C ALA A 122 4.45 12.55 3.74
N LEU A 123 5.75 12.86 3.83
CA LEU A 123 6.59 12.26 4.87
C LEU A 123 6.14 12.67 6.27
N ARG A 124 5.70 13.93 6.43
CA ARG A 124 5.19 14.37 7.72
C ARG A 124 3.90 13.64 8.06
N GLU A 125 3.02 13.45 7.07
CA GLU A 125 1.78 12.73 7.31
C GLU A 125 2.03 11.28 7.64
N ILE A 126 2.98 10.63 6.97
CA ILE A 126 3.34 9.25 7.27
C ILE A 126 3.83 9.17 8.72
N ASN A 127 4.71 10.08 9.12
CA ASN A 127 5.21 10.08 10.49
C ASN A 127 4.08 10.31 11.50
N ARG A 128 3.14 11.18 11.15
CA ARG A 128 2.03 11.52 12.06
C ARG A 128 1.12 10.31 12.32
N VAL A 129 0.80 9.57 11.25
CA VAL A 129 -0.14 8.45 11.38
C VAL A 129 0.51 7.16 11.86
N LEU A 130 1.84 7.10 11.91
CA LEU A 130 2.50 5.93 12.45
C LEU A 130 2.48 5.94 13.97
N LYS A 131 2.24 4.79 14.54
CA LYS A 131 2.34 4.65 15.99
C LYS A 131 3.81 4.68 16.41
N ASP A 132 4.07 4.90 17.70
CA ASP A 132 5.40 4.81 18.20
C ASP A 132 5.92 3.42 17.92
N LYS A 133 7.15 3.32 17.50
CA LYS A 133 7.78 2.06 17.16
C LYS A 133 7.16 1.40 15.92
N GLY A 134 6.36 2.12 15.18
CA GLY A 134 5.86 1.66 13.89
C GLY A 134 6.94 1.79 12.84
N GLU A 135 6.72 1.19 11.68
CA GLU A 135 7.68 1.21 10.59
C GLU A 135 7.05 1.62 9.28
N ALA A 136 7.82 2.29 8.45
CA ALA A 136 7.37 2.65 7.13
C ALA A 136 8.33 2.10 6.09
N PHE A 137 7.81 1.62 4.97
CA PHE A 137 8.64 1.23 3.84
C PHE A 137 8.29 2.19 2.72
N ILE A 138 9.25 3.01 2.30
CA ILE A 138 9.03 4.03 1.29
C ILE A 138 10.03 3.82 0.17
N SER A 139 9.52 3.70 -1.05
CA SER A 139 10.36 3.52 -2.21
C SER A 139 10.32 4.80 -3.01
N PHE A 140 11.48 5.30 -3.40
CA PHE A 140 11.56 6.55 -4.13
C PHE A 140 11.77 6.35 -5.62
N ASN A 141 11.81 5.15 -6.11
CA ASN A 141 12.01 4.95 -7.52
C ASN A 141 10.81 4.58 -8.25
#